data_75cb434b05d7766d9910635f51770fb1
#
_entry.id   75cb434b05d7766d9910635f51770fb1
#
_cell.length_a   1.000
_cell.length_b   1.000
_cell.length_c   1.000
_cell.angle_alpha   90.00
_cell.angle_beta   90.00
_cell.angle_gamma   90.00
#
_symmetry.space_group_name_H-M   'P 1'
#
loop_
_entity.id
_entity.type
_entity.pdbx_description
1 polymer ?
#
loop_
_entity_poly.entity_id
_entity_poly.type
_entity_poly.pdbx_seq_one_letter_code
_entity_poly.pdbx_strand_id
1 'polypeptide(L)'
;ILEDAGKESSSKEDKDTMFEAGYIICSILTQVATENSSIPLNGSEGIILEINKEKTKVLFLPENLYKYSVGGLSPMEYATIQGCWLNQTLKGLPAICFTRAVVAYKTLTGRFPYESSDTLIYNADILDHNFLPIDLCINGINPELAKEINRGLKLNANIVAVPGKKQKGKSSEDLTPTPEFPLSLLYSFKSTSLKSKISNEEFEEKSTAYLKKMHSYVKTKRLLRRNKATIIIICCVLLTLGIIGNSMYKTSQDNYTSKGLTSTQTLEGFYWGINNKDTVVVGDFSRGKEMRGYSDSISQIYVISKQRQSYYQDQGFQTMEEWLFWSTTPEKEAKTGIYGITNLSIDGEPTDLDVKMYKNKDKPLPITEEKGIKLEKGSKSIHRAQYYLVYTEGEHNDIFVKYIEETATLTYKNDRWFVTDIDTEETPLRINSQEFKQDYFDMLQKNDTNIINSTEKLRFRYPWLPTKQSMIQEQNRLVEKYNDPYGFLK
;
A
#
# COMPACT_ATOMS: atom_id res chain seq x y z
N ILE A 1 -32.87 -34.93 32.86
CA ILE A 1 -33.86 -35.29 31.81
C ILE A 1 -33.49 -34.68 30.47
N LEU A 2 -33.27 -33.37 30.39
CA LEU A 2 -32.91 -32.70 29.13
C LEU A 2 -31.49 -33.04 28.63
N GLU A 3 -30.55 -33.41 29.50
CA GLU A 3 -29.19 -33.82 29.15
C GLU A 3 -29.10 -35.26 28.69
N ASP A 4 -29.88 -36.15 29.30
CA ASP A 4 -29.81 -37.61 28.98
C ASP A 4 -30.55 -37.98 27.70
N ALA A 5 -31.50 -37.17 27.29
CA ALA A 5 -32.34 -37.45 26.15
C ALA A 5 -31.65 -37.30 24.76
N GLY A 6 -30.43 -36.79 24.73
CA GLY A 6 -29.59 -36.73 23.51
C GLY A 6 -28.82 -37.99 23.24
N LYS A 7 -28.88 -39.01 24.11
CA LYS A 7 -28.24 -40.31 23.89
C LYS A 7 -29.11 -41.17 22.97
N GLU A 8 -28.53 -41.81 21.98
CA GLU A 8 -29.23 -42.64 20.97
C GLU A 8 -30.06 -43.78 21.55
N SER A 9 -29.95 -44.06 22.87
CA SER A 9 -30.62 -45.16 23.59
C SER A 9 -31.87 -44.73 24.36
N SER A 10 -32.36 -43.47 24.24
CA SER A 10 -33.52 -43.03 25.00
C SER A 10 -34.82 -43.61 24.43
N SER A 11 -35.68 -44.10 25.34
CA SER A 11 -36.99 -44.63 24.97
C SER A 11 -37.92 -43.55 24.40
N LYS A 12 -38.99 -43.93 23.71
CA LYS A 12 -39.99 -42.97 23.22
C LYS A 12 -40.62 -42.17 24.37
N GLU A 13 -40.80 -42.81 25.54
CA GLU A 13 -41.33 -42.21 26.72
C GLU A 13 -40.42 -41.17 27.33
N ASP A 14 -39.09 -41.37 27.27
CA ASP A 14 -38.08 -40.39 27.67
C ASP A 14 -38.09 -39.15 26.78
N LYS A 15 -38.24 -39.34 25.46
CA LYS A 15 -38.32 -38.22 24.48
C LYS A 15 -39.59 -37.40 24.68
N ASP A 16 -40.71 -38.07 24.97
CA ASP A 16 -41.98 -37.39 25.24
C ASP A 16 -41.92 -36.57 26.54
N THR A 17 -41.32 -37.12 27.58
CA THR A 17 -41.09 -36.45 28.85
C THR A 17 -40.13 -35.23 28.72
N MET A 18 -39.07 -35.41 27.93
CA MET A 18 -38.15 -34.30 27.65
C MET A 18 -38.84 -33.16 26.90
N PHE A 19 -39.63 -33.48 25.86
CA PHE A 19 -40.36 -32.47 25.11
C PHE A 19 -41.33 -31.71 26.01
N GLU A 20 -42.07 -32.39 26.89
CA GLU A 20 -42.99 -31.77 27.83
C GLU A 20 -42.27 -30.89 28.84
N ALA A 21 -41.14 -31.33 29.41
CA ALA A 21 -40.31 -30.56 30.29
C ALA A 21 -39.80 -29.25 29.60
N GLY A 22 -39.27 -29.36 28.37
CA GLY A 22 -38.80 -28.22 27.58
C GLY A 22 -39.91 -27.22 27.25
N TYR A 23 -41.11 -27.72 26.90
CA TYR A 23 -42.27 -26.88 26.66
C TYR A 23 -42.67 -26.09 27.91
N ILE A 24 -42.76 -26.79 29.09
CA ILE A 24 -43.10 -26.16 30.38
C ILE A 24 -42.08 -25.07 30.73
N ILE A 25 -40.78 -25.33 30.60
CA ILE A 25 -39.73 -24.35 30.85
C ILE A 25 -39.86 -23.14 29.90
N CYS A 26 -40.09 -23.38 28.61
CA CYS A 26 -40.32 -22.28 27.65
C CYS A 26 -41.56 -21.45 28.02
N SER A 27 -42.65 -22.10 28.50
CA SER A 27 -43.86 -21.42 28.96
C SER A 27 -43.59 -20.54 30.19
N ILE A 28 -42.87 -21.07 31.18
CA ILE A 28 -42.47 -20.32 32.39
C ILE A 28 -41.62 -19.12 32.01
N LEU A 29 -40.60 -19.32 31.20
CA LEU A 29 -39.70 -18.22 30.75
C LEU A 29 -40.44 -17.17 29.92
N THR A 30 -41.48 -17.56 29.18
CA THR A 30 -42.34 -16.63 28.44
C THR A 30 -43.22 -15.82 29.38
N GLN A 31 -43.81 -16.45 30.37
CA GLN A 31 -44.63 -15.77 31.39
C GLN A 31 -43.77 -14.76 32.16
N VAL A 32 -42.57 -15.16 32.62
CA VAL A 32 -41.65 -14.28 33.35
C VAL A 32 -41.22 -13.09 32.47
N ALA A 33 -40.97 -13.31 31.19
CA ALA A 33 -40.63 -12.24 30.25
C ALA A 33 -41.79 -11.26 30.04
N THR A 34 -43.03 -11.77 29.96
CA THR A 34 -44.24 -10.97 29.74
C THR A 34 -44.60 -10.16 30.96
N GLU A 35 -44.50 -10.76 32.15
CA GLU A 35 -44.84 -10.11 33.44
C GLU A 35 -43.72 -9.21 33.96
N ASN A 36 -42.59 -9.13 33.25
CA ASN A 36 -41.38 -8.43 33.67
C ASN A 36 -40.91 -8.82 35.07
N SER A 37 -41.17 -10.07 35.43
CA SER A 37 -40.82 -10.65 36.73
C SER A 37 -39.35 -11.04 36.74
N SER A 38 -38.69 -11.02 37.88
CA SER A 38 -37.32 -11.53 38.03
C SER A 38 -37.35 -12.92 38.63
N ILE A 39 -36.85 -13.88 37.87
CA ILE A 39 -36.43 -15.17 38.45
C ILE A 39 -34.91 -15.19 38.51
N PRO A 40 -34.30 -15.86 39.50
CA PRO A 40 -32.88 -16.14 39.45
C PRO A 40 -32.58 -16.95 38.19
N LEU A 41 -31.95 -16.35 37.21
CA LEU A 41 -31.51 -17.09 36.05
C LEU A 41 -30.18 -17.76 36.38
N ASN A 42 -30.26 -18.89 37.01
CA ASN A 42 -29.15 -19.81 37.20
C ASN A 42 -29.19 -20.92 36.15
N GLY A 43 -29.74 -20.63 34.97
CA GLY A 43 -30.06 -21.63 33.98
C GLY A 43 -31.38 -22.36 34.30
N SER A 44 -31.66 -23.38 33.52
CA SER A 44 -32.82 -24.25 33.77
C SER A 44 -32.60 -25.23 34.93
N GLU A 45 -31.36 -25.37 35.44
CA GLU A 45 -31.00 -26.29 36.52
C GLU A 45 -31.62 -25.88 37.88
N GLY A 46 -31.95 -24.62 38.05
CA GLY A 46 -32.68 -24.12 39.24
C GLY A 46 -34.17 -24.43 39.24
N ILE A 47 -34.68 -25.10 38.21
CA ILE A 47 -36.08 -25.44 38.03
C ILE A 47 -36.28 -26.94 38.22
N ILE A 48 -37.01 -27.34 39.24
CA ILE A 48 -37.38 -28.77 39.46
C ILE A 48 -38.77 -28.97 38.96
N LEU A 49 -38.95 -29.93 38.10
CA LEU A 49 -40.23 -30.32 37.52
C LEU A 49 -40.66 -31.70 38.03
N GLU A 50 -41.89 -31.81 38.59
CA GLU A 50 -42.57 -33.05 38.83
C GLU A 50 -43.66 -33.17 37.77
N ILE A 51 -43.43 -34.03 36.76
CA ILE A 51 -44.35 -34.21 35.63
C ILE A 51 -45.18 -35.44 35.88
N ASN A 52 -46.43 -35.22 36.26
CA ASN A 52 -47.43 -36.28 36.46
C ASN A 52 -48.54 -36.14 35.42
N LYS A 53 -49.19 -37.28 35.04
CA LYS A 53 -50.28 -37.29 34.05
C LYS A 53 -51.46 -36.34 34.41
N GLU A 54 -51.64 -36.01 35.68
CA GLU A 54 -52.75 -35.19 36.13
C GLU A 54 -52.34 -33.75 36.46
N LYS A 55 -51.13 -33.52 36.92
CA LYS A 55 -50.69 -32.19 37.36
C LYS A 55 -49.18 -32.10 37.39
N THR A 56 -48.65 -31.15 36.65
CA THR A 56 -47.23 -30.80 36.72
C THR A 56 -46.99 -29.80 37.85
N LYS A 57 -46.05 -30.09 38.74
CA LYS A 57 -45.59 -29.17 39.76
C LYS A 57 -44.23 -28.58 39.37
N VAL A 58 -44.05 -27.29 39.60
CA VAL A 58 -42.82 -26.56 39.33
C VAL A 58 -42.31 -25.98 40.63
N LEU A 59 -41.05 -26.26 40.95
CA LEU A 59 -40.34 -25.68 42.09
C LEU A 59 -39.15 -24.90 41.59
N PHE A 60 -39.07 -23.63 42.00
CA PHE A 60 -37.88 -22.81 41.75
C PHE A 60 -36.99 -22.89 43.01
N LEU A 61 -35.75 -23.32 42.80
CA LEU A 61 -34.74 -23.28 43.85
C LEU A 61 -34.34 -21.84 44.13
N PRO A 62 -34.41 -21.38 45.41
CA PRO A 62 -33.82 -20.10 45.78
C PRO A 62 -32.35 -20.04 45.45
N GLU A 63 -31.86 -18.86 45.04
CA GLU A 63 -30.49 -18.67 44.59
C GLU A 63 -29.43 -19.23 45.57
N ASN A 64 -29.66 -19.05 46.86
CA ASN A 64 -28.74 -19.56 47.90
C ASN A 64 -28.72 -21.09 47.96
N LEU A 65 -29.86 -21.77 47.82
CA LEU A 65 -29.90 -23.24 47.75
C LEU A 65 -29.30 -23.77 46.49
N TYR A 66 -29.53 -23.12 45.36
CA TYR A 66 -28.89 -23.48 44.10
C TYR A 66 -27.36 -23.36 44.18
N LYS A 67 -26.85 -22.23 44.68
CA LYS A 67 -25.40 -22.02 44.88
C LYS A 67 -24.81 -23.08 45.83
N TYR A 68 -25.54 -23.46 46.86
CA TYR A 68 -25.08 -24.53 47.75
C TYR A 68 -25.06 -25.90 47.07
N SER A 69 -26.06 -26.21 46.26
CA SER A 69 -26.15 -27.51 45.54
C SER A 69 -25.03 -27.69 44.52
N VAL A 70 -24.52 -26.60 43.91
CA VAL A 70 -23.42 -26.61 42.96
C VAL A 70 -22.06 -26.29 43.59
N GLY A 71 -22.01 -26.00 44.88
CA GLY A 71 -20.78 -25.59 45.59
C GLY A 71 -19.69 -26.66 45.69
N GLY A 72 -20.05 -27.94 45.42
CA GLY A 72 -19.07 -29.05 45.33
C GLY A 72 -18.48 -29.27 43.97
N LEU A 73 -18.95 -28.55 42.94
CA LEU A 73 -18.45 -28.66 41.58
C LEU A 73 -17.17 -27.84 41.39
N SER A 74 -16.26 -28.35 40.61
CA SER A 74 -15.11 -27.54 40.15
C SER A 74 -15.62 -26.37 39.31
N PRO A 75 -14.87 -25.24 39.24
CA PRO A 75 -15.24 -24.11 38.38
C PRO A 75 -15.46 -24.50 36.91
N MET A 76 -14.76 -25.51 36.44
CA MET A 76 -14.87 -26.02 35.07
C MET A 76 -16.19 -26.81 34.87
N GLU A 77 -16.53 -27.70 35.79
CA GLU A 77 -17.79 -28.44 35.77
C GLU A 77 -19.00 -27.47 35.87
N TYR A 78 -18.94 -26.52 36.79
CA TYR A 78 -19.93 -25.48 36.92
C TYR A 78 -20.10 -24.64 35.63
N ALA A 79 -19.00 -24.21 35.03
CA ALA A 79 -19.02 -23.48 33.77
C ALA A 79 -19.56 -24.31 32.61
N THR A 80 -19.28 -25.60 32.58
CA THR A 80 -19.81 -26.53 31.58
C THR A 80 -21.33 -26.69 31.71
N ILE A 81 -21.81 -26.90 32.89
CA ILE A 81 -23.26 -27.07 33.17
C ILE A 81 -24.03 -25.78 32.86
N GLN A 82 -23.56 -24.65 33.35
CA GLN A 82 -24.25 -23.36 33.12
C GLN A 82 -24.01 -22.81 31.72
N GLY A 83 -22.83 -23.02 31.15
CA GLY A 83 -22.38 -22.41 29.89
C GLY A 83 -23.28 -22.76 28.70
N CYS A 84 -23.82 -23.97 28.67
CA CYS A 84 -24.66 -24.39 27.55
C CYS A 84 -26.04 -23.74 27.53
N TRP A 85 -26.55 -23.34 28.69
CA TRP A 85 -27.91 -22.80 28.86
C TRP A 85 -27.98 -21.26 28.89
N LEU A 86 -26.92 -20.61 29.33
CA LEU A 86 -26.90 -19.18 29.66
C LEU A 86 -25.88 -18.43 28.78
N ASN A 87 -26.24 -17.22 28.42
CA ASN A 87 -25.28 -16.24 27.98
C ASN A 87 -24.97 -15.28 29.16
N GLN A 88 -23.82 -15.50 29.80
CA GLN A 88 -23.40 -14.73 30.98
C GLN A 88 -23.20 -13.23 30.70
N THR A 89 -23.13 -12.83 29.42
CA THR A 89 -22.98 -11.41 29.03
C THR A 89 -24.33 -10.66 28.98
N LEU A 90 -25.44 -11.40 29.06
CA LEU A 90 -26.79 -10.83 29.01
C LEU A 90 -27.41 -10.74 30.40
N LYS A 91 -28.30 -9.79 30.57
CA LYS A 91 -29.11 -9.59 31.82
C LYS A 91 -30.54 -9.26 31.45
N GLY A 92 -31.47 -9.55 32.38
CA GLY A 92 -32.89 -9.24 32.22
C GLY A 92 -33.55 -9.93 31.01
N LEU A 93 -34.46 -9.23 30.34
CA LEU A 93 -35.21 -9.79 29.20
C LEU A 93 -34.36 -10.43 28.11
N PRO A 94 -33.22 -9.86 27.64
CA PRO A 94 -32.37 -10.53 26.69
C PRO A 94 -31.82 -11.88 27.14
N ALA A 95 -31.46 -12.01 28.42
CA ALA A 95 -30.99 -13.27 29.00
C ALA A 95 -32.11 -14.33 29.00
N ILE A 96 -33.34 -13.94 29.40
CA ILE A 96 -34.53 -14.82 29.39
C ILE A 96 -34.80 -15.31 27.95
N CYS A 97 -34.79 -14.39 26.97
CA CYS A 97 -35.01 -14.72 25.55
C CYS A 97 -33.96 -15.69 24.99
N PHE A 98 -32.70 -15.49 25.37
CA PHE A 98 -31.60 -16.38 24.96
C PHE A 98 -31.78 -17.77 25.55
N THR A 99 -31.97 -17.89 26.89
CA THR A 99 -32.17 -19.17 27.57
C THR A 99 -33.40 -19.90 27.04
N ARG A 100 -34.52 -19.20 26.83
CA ARG A 100 -35.73 -19.78 26.22
C ARG A 100 -35.45 -20.37 24.82
N ALA A 101 -34.68 -19.65 23.99
CA ALA A 101 -34.32 -20.12 22.67
C ALA A 101 -33.42 -21.37 22.74
N VAL A 102 -32.44 -21.41 23.67
CA VAL A 102 -31.60 -22.59 23.91
C VAL A 102 -32.43 -23.78 24.34
N VAL A 103 -33.37 -23.60 25.30
CA VAL A 103 -34.28 -24.67 25.76
C VAL A 103 -35.13 -25.20 24.61
N ALA A 104 -35.76 -24.31 23.83
CA ALA A 104 -36.55 -24.71 22.67
C ALA A 104 -35.72 -25.44 21.62
N TYR A 105 -34.52 -24.96 21.32
CA TYR A 105 -33.60 -25.61 20.38
C TYR A 105 -33.22 -27.01 20.86
N LYS A 106 -32.77 -27.15 22.12
CA LYS A 106 -32.39 -28.43 22.72
C LYS A 106 -33.57 -29.40 22.73
N THR A 107 -34.78 -28.95 23.10
CA THR A 107 -36.00 -29.75 23.12
C THR A 107 -36.35 -30.31 21.76
N LEU A 108 -36.20 -29.51 20.71
CA LEU A 108 -36.59 -29.91 19.36
C LEU A 108 -35.51 -30.74 18.62
N THR A 109 -34.22 -30.49 18.90
CA THR A 109 -33.12 -31.11 18.18
C THR A 109 -32.37 -32.16 18.97
N GLY A 110 -32.52 -32.20 20.29
CA GLY A 110 -31.72 -33.05 21.19
C GLY A 110 -30.28 -32.50 21.42
N ARG A 111 -29.88 -31.40 20.78
CA ARG A 111 -28.52 -30.84 20.84
C ARG A 111 -28.53 -29.43 21.34
N PHE A 112 -27.42 -28.98 21.91
CA PHE A 112 -27.23 -27.53 22.20
C PHE A 112 -26.88 -26.79 20.93
N PRO A 113 -27.31 -25.51 20.79
CA PRO A 113 -26.94 -24.68 19.66
C PRO A 113 -25.45 -24.32 19.69
N TYR A 114 -24.87 -24.20 20.87
CA TYR A 114 -23.47 -23.93 21.13
C TYR A 114 -22.91 -25.03 22.02
N GLU A 115 -22.01 -25.86 21.48
CA GLU A 115 -21.48 -27.05 22.12
C GLU A 115 -19.99 -26.88 22.43
N SER A 116 -19.63 -26.12 23.46
CA SER A 116 -18.24 -26.01 23.90
C SER A 116 -18.13 -26.07 25.41
N SER A 117 -17.27 -26.94 25.90
CA SER A 117 -16.85 -26.99 27.30
C SER A 117 -15.88 -25.87 27.68
N ASP A 118 -15.25 -25.22 26.70
CA ASP A 118 -14.38 -24.07 26.91
C ASP A 118 -15.21 -22.77 26.88
N THR A 119 -15.26 -22.08 28.00
CA THR A 119 -16.02 -20.84 28.17
C THR A 119 -15.57 -19.73 27.19
N LEU A 120 -14.28 -19.66 26.83
CA LEU A 120 -13.79 -18.67 25.88
C LEU A 120 -14.26 -18.98 24.46
N ILE A 121 -14.24 -20.27 24.08
CA ILE A 121 -14.75 -20.71 22.78
C ILE A 121 -16.26 -20.53 22.72
N TYR A 122 -16.97 -20.90 23.77
CA TYR A 122 -18.43 -20.73 23.87
C TYR A 122 -18.85 -19.28 23.71
N ASN A 123 -18.22 -18.36 24.44
CA ASN A 123 -18.50 -16.93 24.32
C ASN A 123 -18.14 -16.38 22.93
N ALA A 124 -17.05 -16.87 22.34
CA ALA A 124 -16.67 -16.51 20.97
C ALA A 124 -17.67 -17.02 19.93
N ASP A 125 -18.22 -18.23 20.12
CA ASP A 125 -19.23 -18.79 19.24
C ASP A 125 -20.54 -18.01 19.30
N ILE A 126 -20.98 -17.60 20.49
CA ILE A 126 -22.15 -16.73 20.66
C ILE A 126 -21.92 -15.38 19.95
N LEU A 127 -20.76 -14.74 20.16
CA LEU A 127 -20.42 -13.46 19.53
C LEU A 127 -20.35 -13.54 18.01
N ASP A 128 -19.94 -14.67 17.49
CA ASP A 128 -19.79 -14.90 16.05
C ASP A 128 -21.04 -15.56 15.44
N HIS A 129 -22.07 -15.91 16.25
CA HIS A 129 -23.28 -16.65 15.88
C HIS A 129 -22.95 -17.99 15.22
N ASN A 130 -21.95 -18.70 15.77
CA ASN A 130 -21.46 -19.97 15.25
C ASN A 130 -22.35 -21.13 15.71
N PHE A 131 -23.55 -21.21 15.18
CA PHE A 131 -24.50 -22.30 15.45
C PHE A 131 -25.21 -22.68 14.15
N LEU A 132 -25.76 -23.89 14.11
CA LEU A 132 -26.63 -24.33 13.01
C LEU A 132 -28.05 -23.81 13.27
N PRO A 133 -28.62 -22.95 12.40
CA PRO A 133 -30.01 -22.49 12.54
C PRO A 133 -31.00 -23.66 12.60
N ILE A 134 -32.05 -23.52 13.42
CA ILE A 134 -32.98 -24.62 13.67
C ILE A 134 -33.74 -25.05 12.41
N ASP A 135 -33.97 -24.17 11.48
CA ASP A 135 -34.55 -24.44 10.17
C ASP A 135 -33.62 -25.25 9.25
N LEU A 136 -32.34 -25.35 9.59
CA LEU A 136 -31.37 -26.28 8.97
C LEU A 136 -31.11 -27.55 9.80
N CYS A 137 -31.72 -27.65 10.99
CA CYS A 137 -31.70 -28.86 11.81
C CYS A 137 -32.94 -29.73 11.57
N ILE A 138 -34.09 -29.11 11.32
CA ILE A 138 -35.39 -29.78 11.22
C ILE A 138 -36.05 -29.40 9.91
N ASN A 139 -36.13 -30.36 8.98
CA ASN A 139 -36.79 -30.16 7.70
C ASN A 139 -38.30 -29.98 7.87
N GLY A 140 -38.84 -28.86 7.41
CA GLY A 140 -40.27 -28.54 7.51
C GLY A 140 -40.74 -27.93 8.81
N ILE A 141 -39.84 -27.46 9.69
CA ILE A 141 -40.22 -26.71 10.88
C ILE A 141 -41.02 -25.43 10.50
N ASN A 142 -41.96 -25.04 11.36
CA ASN A 142 -42.69 -23.80 11.13
C ASN A 142 -41.73 -22.59 11.08
N PRO A 143 -41.78 -21.73 10.01
CA PRO A 143 -40.87 -20.62 9.85
C PRO A 143 -40.91 -19.55 10.95
N GLU A 144 -42.10 -19.32 11.55
CA GLU A 144 -42.25 -18.35 12.62
C GLU A 144 -41.57 -18.86 13.91
N LEU A 145 -41.78 -20.12 14.27
CA LEU A 145 -41.11 -20.77 15.40
C LEU A 145 -39.58 -20.76 15.19
N ALA A 146 -39.13 -21.15 14.01
CA ALA A 146 -37.70 -21.16 13.66
C ALA A 146 -37.09 -19.75 13.76
N LYS A 147 -37.78 -18.72 13.26
CA LYS A 147 -37.35 -17.34 13.33
C LYS A 147 -37.15 -16.87 14.78
N GLU A 148 -38.11 -17.16 15.66
CA GLU A 148 -38.05 -16.74 17.06
C GLU A 148 -36.92 -17.45 17.81
N ILE A 149 -36.73 -18.76 17.60
CA ILE A 149 -35.59 -19.50 18.19
C ILE A 149 -34.26 -18.94 17.69
N ASN A 150 -34.09 -18.83 16.38
CA ASN A 150 -32.84 -18.31 15.80
C ASN A 150 -32.56 -16.85 16.24
N ARG A 151 -33.60 -16.01 16.40
CA ARG A 151 -33.46 -14.65 16.88
C ARG A 151 -32.94 -14.62 18.32
N GLY A 152 -33.53 -15.43 19.21
CA GLY A 152 -33.09 -15.53 20.59
C GLY A 152 -31.64 -15.99 20.72
N LEU A 153 -31.23 -16.96 19.93
CA LEU A 153 -29.84 -17.48 19.88
C LEU A 153 -28.80 -16.48 19.37
N LYS A 154 -29.21 -15.47 18.58
CA LYS A 154 -28.32 -14.42 18.09
C LYS A 154 -28.11 -13.28 19.09
N LEU A 155 -28.84 -13.24 20.22
CA LEU A 155 -28.67 -12.18 21.22
C LEU A 155 -27.30 -12.25 21.89
N ASN A 156 -26.62 -11.11 21.94
CA ASN A 156 -25.35 -10.94 22.65
C ASN A 156 -25.21 -9.51 23.16
N ALA A 157 -24.27 -9.25 24.05
CA ALA A 157 -24.08 -7.95 24.68
C ALA A 157 -23.85 -6.81 23.66
N ASN A 158 -23.20 -7.06 22.53
CA ASN A 158 -22.96 -6.03 21.53
C ASN A 158 -24.23 -5.60 20.78
N ILE A 159 -25.20 -6.50 20.65
CA ILE A 159 -26.47 -6.24 19.98
C ILE A 159 -27.40 -5.48 20.93
N VAL A 160 -27.44 -5.87 22.21
CA VAL A 160 -28.33 -5.31 23.22
C VAL A 160 -27.86 -3.93 23.68
N ALA A 161 -26.55 -3.67 23.74
CA ALA A 161 -25.98 -2.41 24.24
C ALA A 161 -26.29 -1.18 23.36
N VAL A 162 -26.75 -1.37 22.11
CA VAL A 162 -27.03 -0.25 21.18
C VAL A 162 -28.35 -0.48 20.45
N PRO A 163 -29.51 -0.23 21.12
CA PRO A 163 -30.80 -0.29 20.46
C PRO A 163 -30.87 0.70 19.29
N GLY A 164 -31.24 0.21 18.13
CA GLY A 164 -31.48 1.05 16.95
C GLY A 164 -30.28 1.38 16.05
N LYS A 165 -29.08 0.90 16.31
CA LYS A 165 -27.95 1.03 15.38
C LYS A 165 -28.12 0.05 14.22
N LYS A 166 -28.66 0.53 13.08
CA LYS A 166 -28.67 -0.23 11.83
C LYS A 166 -27.24 -0.64 11.50
N GLN A 167 -26.95 -1.94 11.56
CA GLN A 167 -25.68 -2.46 11.06
C GLN A 167 -25.62 -2.16 9.56
N LYS A 168 -24.66 -1.32 9.15
CA LYS A 168 -24.42 -1.02 7.74
C LYS A 168 -24.13 -2.33 7.00
N GLY A 169 -25.03 -2.74 6.11
CA GLY A 169 -24.72 -3.68 5.04
C GLY A 169 -25.35 -5.07 5.07
N LYS A 170 -26.25 -5.40 6.01
CA LYS A 170 -27.07 -6.64 5.91
C LYS A 170 -28.50 -6.32 6.29
N SER A 171 -29.47 -7.01 5.63
CA SER A 171 -30.88 -6.96 5.94
C SER A 171 -31.06 -6.88 7.46
N SER A 172 -31.75 -5.83 7.94
CA SER A 172 -31.96 -5.60 9.35
C SER A 172 -32.91 -6.69 9.90
N GLU A 173 -32.34 -7.86 10.23
CA GLU A 173 -33.03 -8.73 11.15
C GLU A 173 -33.25 -7.93 12.42
N ASP A 174 -34.50 -7.75 12.79
CA ASP A 174 -34.85 -7.15 14.07
C ASP A 174 -34.48 -8.13 15.18
N LEU A 175 -33.34 -7.85 15.83
CA LEU A 175 -32.83 -8.63 16.96
C LEU A 175 -33.29 -8.07 18.31
N THR A 176 -34.38 -7.28 18.34
CA THR A 176 -34.96 -6.77 19.58
C THR A 176 -35.48 -7.93 20.41
N PRO A 177 -35.10 -8.06 21.71
CA PRO A 177 -35.66 -9.08 22.59
C PRO A 177 -37.15 -8.86 22.76
N THR A 178 -37.97 -9.88 22.52
CA THR A 178 -39.43 -9.83 22.71
C THR A 178 -39.86 -10.78 23.81
N PRO A 179 -40.75 -10.33 24.71
CA PRO A 179 -41.29 -11.22 25.74
C PRO A 179 -42.12 -12.35 25.15
N GLU A 180 -42.80 -12.11 24.03
CA GLU A 180 -43.65 -13.10 23.36
C GLU A 180 -42.83 -14.22 22.71
N PHE A 181 -43.41 -15.42 22.73
CA PHE A 181 -42.85 -16.61 22.07
C PHE A 181 -44.00 -17.49 21.57
N PRO A 182 -43.90 -18.10 20.39
CA PRO A 182 -44.99 -18.89 19.79
C PRO A 182 -45.15 -20.27 20.44
N LEU A 183 -45.57 -20.30 21.71
CA LEU A 183 -45.74 -21.53 22.49
C LEU A 183 -46.74 -22.49 21.85
N SER A 184 -47.79 -22.00 21.20
CA SER A 184 -48.74 -22.85 20.49
C SER A 184 -48.11 -23.62 19.33
N LEU A 185 -47.18 -22.98 18.61
CA LEU A 185 -46.42 -23.63 17.52
C LEU A 185 -45.41 -24.64 18.08
N LEU A 186 -44.79 -24.34 19.21
CA LEU A 186 -43.92 -25.29 19.92
C LEU A 186 -44.69 -26.53 20.38
N TYR A 187 -45.86 -26.31 21.04
CA TYR A 187 -46.70 -27.43 21.52
C TYR A 187 -47.21 -28.31 20.38
N SER A 188 -47.71 -27.71 19.31
CA SER A 188 -48.23 -28.42 18.15
C SER A 188 -47.16 -29.18 17.35
N PHE A 189 -45.87 -28.92 17.56
CA PHE A 189 -44.78 -29.61 16.86
C PHE A 189 -44.84 -31.14 17.01
N LYS A 190 -45.23 -31.62 18.21
CA LYS A 190 -45.36 -33.06 18.50
C LYS A 190 -46.47 -33.76 17.68
N SER A 191 -47.57 -33.06 17.41
CA SER A 191 -48.74 -33.57 16.73
C SER A 191 -48.81 -33.25 15.23
N THR A 192 -47.98 -32.28 14.79
CA THR A 192 -48.02 -31.79 13.41
C THR A 192 -47.12 -32.63 12.51
N SER A 193 -47.68 -33.17 11.46
CA SER A 193 -46.90 -33.79 10.39
C SER A 193 -46.06 -32.71 9.71
N LEU A 194 -44.72 -32.80 9.81
CA LEU A 194 -43.80 -31.84 9.20
C LEU A 194 -43.93 -31.94 7.67
N LYS A 195 -44.46 -30.89 7.05
CA LYS A 195 -44.55 -30.81 5.58
C LYS A 195 -43.23 -30.27 5.05
N SER A 196 -42.31 -31.17 4.75
CA SER A 196 -41.07 -30.83 4.06
C SER A 196 -41.34 -30.36 2.63
N LYS A 197 -40.69 -29.25 2.23
CA LYS A 197 -40.72 -28.70 0.86
C LYS A 197 -39.59 -29.24 -0.01
N ILE A 198 -38.60 -29.86 0.60
CA ILE A 198 -37.39 -30.35 -0.07
C ILE A 198 -37.10 -31.82 0.37
N SER A 199 -36.38 -32.55 -0.44
CA SER A 199 -35.96 -33.92 -0.08
C SER A 199 -34.99 -33.87 1.11
N ASN A 200 -34.90 -34.99 1.84
CA ASN A 200 -33.95 -35.09 2.95
C ASN A 200 -32.50 -34.95 2.49
N GLU A 201 -32.18 -35.46 1.32
CA GLU A 201 -30.84 -35.39 0.71
C GLU A 201 -30.46 -33.92 0.42
N GLU A 202 -31.37 -33.17 -0.23
CA GLU A 202 -31.15 -31.73 -0.50
C GLU A 202 -31.06 -30.93 0.82
N PHE A 203 -31.80 -31.33 1.85
CA PHE A 203 -31.75 -30.70 3.15
C PHE A 203 -30.41 -30.90 3.84
N GLU A 204 -29.90 -32.15 3.85
CA GLU A 204 -28.58 -32.49 4.40
C GLU A 204 -27.45 -31.74 3.67
N GLU A 205 -27.53 -31.66 2.33
CA GLU A 205 -26.57 -30.90 1.54
C GLU A 205 -26.56 -29.41 1.92
N LYS A 206 -27.72 -28.77 2.05
CA LYS A 206 -27.86 -27.38 2.50
C LYS A 206 -27.29 -27.17 3.89
N SER A 207 -27.57 -28.05 4.83
CA SER A 207 -27.06 -27.96 6.20
C SER A 207 -25.54 -28.10 6.24
N THR A 208 -24.99 -29.05 5.51
CA THR A 208 -23.55 -29.28 5.41
C THR A 208 -22.85 -28.10 4.73
N ALA A 209 -23.42 -27.59 3.64
CA ALA A 209 -22.87 -26.39 2.94
C ALA A 209 -22.88 -25.15 3.85
N TYR A 210 -23.95 -24.97 4.62
CA TYR A 210 -24.03 -23.88 5.61
C TYR A 210 -22.93 -23.98 6.68
N LEU A 211 -22.78 -25.16 7.29
CA LEU A 211 -21.74 -25.41 8.31
C LEU A 211 -20.34 -25.13 7.78
N LYS A 212 -20.02 -25.62 6.56
CA LYS A 212 -18.73 -25.37 5.91
C LYS A 212 -18.47 -23.88 5.68
N LYS A 213 -19.50 -23.18 5.18
CA LYS A 213 -19.43 -21.72 4.94
C LYS A 213 -19.27 -20.95 6.25
N MET A 214 -20.05 -21.30 7.27
CA MET A 214 -20.00 -20.64 8.59
C MET A 214 -18.65 -20.87 9.26
N HIS A 215 -18.14 -22.10 9.24
CA HIS A 215 -16.82 -22.40 9.82
C HIS A 215 -15.69 -21.60 9.18
N SER A 216 -15.69 -21.51 7.84
CA SER A 216 -14.73 -20.68 7.09
C SER A 216 -14.86 -19.20 7.44
N TYR A 217 -16.09 -18.71 7.49
CA TYR A 217 -16.37 -17.31 7.85
C TYR A 217 -15.89 -16.95 9.26
N VAL A 218 -16.23 -17.78 10.25
CA VAL A 218 -15.84 -17.60 11.65
C VAL A 218 -14.33 -17.64 11.82
N LYS A 219 -13.68 -18.62 11.16
CA LYS A 219 -12.21 -18.76 11.17
C LYS A 219 -11.55 -17.50 10.62
N THR A 220 -11.99 -16.99 9.47
CA THR A 220 -11.46 -15.76 8.86
C THR A 220 -11.70 -14.54 9.73
N LYS A 221 -12.93 -14.38 10.26
CA LYS A 221 -13.30 -13.29 11.15
C LYS A 221 -12.44 -13.25 12.43
N ARG A 222 -12.19 -14.40 13.04
CA ARG A 222 -11.33 -14.54 14.23
C ARG A 222 -9.87 -14.23 13.89
N LEU A 223 -9.37 -14.71 12.76
CA LEU A 223 -8.02 -14.42 12.28
C LEU A 223 -7.83 -12.92 12.05
N LEU A 224 -8.76 -12.26 11.36
CA LEU A 224 -8.74 -10.81 11.14
C LEU A 224 -8.76 -10.04 12.46
N ARG A 225 -9.63 -10.44 13.40
CA ARG A 225 -9.73 -9.79 14.71
C ARG A 225 -8.45 -9.92 15.53
N ARG A 226 -7.84 -11.12 15.54
CA ARG A 226 -6.60 -11.39 16.26
C ARG A 226 -5.40 -10.65 15.67
N ASN A 227 -5.34 -10.53 14.33
CA ASN A 227 -4.19 -9.96 13.63
C ASN A 227 -4.48 -8.54 13.08
N LYS A 228 -5.48 -7.83 13.62
CA LYS A 228 -5.89 -6.52 13.11
C LYS A 228 -4.75 -5.52 13.01
N ALA A 229 -3.91 -5.41 14.04
CA ALA A 229 -2.77 -4.50 14.05
C ALA A 229 -1.73 -4.87 12.97
N THR A 230 -1.38 -6.15 12.88
CA THR A 230 -0.44 -6.66 11.87
C THR A 230 -0.94 -6.40 10.44
N ILE A 231 -2.23 -6.62 10.19
CA ILE A 231 -2.83 -6.37 8.87
C ILE A 231 -2.77 -4.88 8.52
N ILE A 232 -3.07 -3.99 9.48
CA ILE A 232 -2.97 -2.54 9.27
C ILE A 232 -1.52 -2.15 8.92
N ILE A 233 -0.54 -2.67 9.66
CA ILE A 233 0.89 -2.40 9.40
C ILE A 233 1.27 -2.85 7.98
N ILE A 234 0.90 -4.07 7.59
CA ILE A 234 1.18 -4.58 6.23
C ILE A 234 0.54 -3.70 5.17
N CYS A 235 -0.72 -3.28 5.35
CA CYS A 235 -1.38 -2.37 4.41
C CYS A 235 -0.67 -1.02 4.31
N CYS A 236 -0.23 -0.44 5.44
CA CYS A 236 0.54 0.81 5.44
C CYS A 236 1.88 0.66 4.69
N VAL A 237 2.60 -0.44 4.91
CA VAL A 237 3.86 -0.73 4.21
C VAL A 237 3.63 -0.87 2.70
N LEU A 238 2.60 -1.60 2.28
CA LEU A 238 2.26 -1.75 0.86
C LEU A 238 1.86 -0.42 0.21
N LEU A 239 1.12 0.43 0.92
CA LEU A 239 0.75 1.77 0.44
C LEU A 239 1.99 2.66 0.27
N THR A 240 2.89 2.68 1.26
CA THR A 240 4.14 3.46 1.16
C THR A 240 5.03 2.96 0.02
N LEU A 241 5.18 1.65 -0.15
CA LEU A 241 5.92 1.07 -1.29
C LEU A 241 5.26 1.44 -2.63
N GLY A 242 3.93 1.45 -2.70
CA GLY A 242 3.18 1.88 -3.88
C GLY A 242 3.40 3.35 -4.23
N ILE A 243 3.41 4.23 -3.22
CA ILE A 243 3.68 5.67 -3.41
C ILE A 243 5.12 5.89 -3.89
N ILE A 244 6.10 5.25 -3.25
CA ILE A 244 7.52 5.33 -3.62
C ILE A 244 7.70 4.80 -5.06
N GLY A 245 7.17 3.62 -5.37
CA GLY A 245 7.25 3.04 -6.71
C GLY A 245 6.63 3.93 -7.79
N ASN A 246 5.47 4.52 -7.52
CA ASN A 246 4.84 5.47 -8.44
C ASN A 246 5.65 6.76 -8.60
N SER A 247 6.25 7.28 -7.52
CA SER A 247 7.13 8.44 -7.58
C SER A 247 8.38 8.15 -8.40
N MET A 248 9.06 7.02 -8.16
CA MET A 248 10.22 6.58 -8.94
C MET A 248 9.87 6.37 -10.42
N TYR A 249 8.71 5.77 -10.71
CA TYR A 249 8.23 5.60 -12.08
C TYR A 249 8.03 6.94 -12.77
N LYS A 250 7.35 7.92 -12.13
CA LYS A 250 7.15 9.25 -12.68
C LYS A 250 8.48 9.97 -12.94
N THR A 251 9.40 9.95 -11.98
CA THR A 251 10.73 10.53 -12.15
C THR A 251 11.49 9.88 -13.31
N SER A 252 11.44 8.54 -13.42
CA SER A 252 12.06 7.83 -14.53
C SER A 252 11.46 8.18 -15.90
N GLN A 253 10.17 8.55 -15.95
CA GLN A 253 9.53 8.99 -17.21
C GLN A 253 10.03 10.36 -17.68
N ASP A 254 10.43 11.22 -16.77
CA ASP A 254 10.96 12.57 -17.10
C ASP A 254 12.45 12.56 -17.41
N ASN A 255 13.17 11.46 -17.17
CA ASN A 255 14.58 11.32 -17.52
C ASN A 255 14.78 11.26 -19.03
N TYR A 256 15.88 11.84 -19.50
CA TYR A 256 16.32 11.73 -20.89
C TYR A 256 16.75 10.30 -21.22
N THR A 257 16.64 9.94 -22.48
CA THR A 257 17.00 8.62 -22.98
C THR A 257 17.78 8.74 -24.31
N SER A 258 18.74 7.85 -24.51
CA SER A 258 19.42 7.71 -25.79
C SER A 258 18.61 6.94 -26.86
N LYS A 259 17.39 6.49 -26.50
CA LYS A 259 16.52 5.81 -27.46
C LYS A 259 16.05 6.78 -28.55
N GLY A 260 16.15 6.35 -29.80
CA GLY A 260 15.82 7.19 -30.96
C GLY A 260 16.94 8.13 -31.40
N LEU A 261 18.12 8.07 -30.75
CA LEU A 261 19.30 8.83 -31.13
C LEU A 261 20.31 7.93 -31.88
N THR A 262 21.04 8.53 -32.84
CA THR A 262 22.19 7.89 -33.51
C THR A 262 23.34 7.73 -32.51
N SER A 263 24.40 6.97 -32.90
CA SER A 263 25.57 6.82 -32.05
C SER A 263 26.25 8.17 -31.78
N THR A 264 26.39 9.03 -32.80
CA THR A 264 26.96 10.38 -32.68
C THR A 264 26.10 11.26 -31.73
N GLN A 265 24.78 11.29 -31.94
CA GLN A 265 23.87 12.04 -31.06
C GLN A 265 23.86 11.55 -29.62
N THR A 266 24.02 10.24 -29.41
CA THR A 266 24.15 9.65 -28.08
C THR A 266 25.42 10.11 -27.38
N LEU A 267 26.54 10.16 -28.10
CA LEU A 267 27.81 10.67 -27.59
C LEU A 267 27.73 12.17 -27.29
N GLU A 268 27.12 12.95 -28.16
CA GLU A 268 26.86 14.38 -27.90
C GLU A 268 26.00 14.59 -26.66
N GLY A 269 24.92 13.81 -26.50
CA GLY A 269 24.08 13.86 -25.30
C GLY A 269 24.82 13.46 -24.01
N PHE A 270 25.77 12.54 -24.10
CA PHE A 270 26.65 12.18 -23.00
C PHE A 270 27.51 13.38 -22.56
N TYR A 271 28.18 14.06 -23.53
CA TYR A 271 28.95 15.28 -23.22
C TYR A 271 28.09 16.44 -22.76
N TRP A 272 26.88 16.57 -23.28
CA TRP A 272 25.90 17.52 -22.75
C TRP A 272 25.64 17.27 -21.26
N GLY A 273 25.47 15.99 -20.86
CA GLY A 273 25.30 15.60 -19.45
C GLY A 273 26.50 15.98 -18.59
N ILE A 274 27.72 15.81 -19.08
CA ILE A 274 28.97 16.23 -18.42
C ILE A 274 28.97 17.76 -18.23
N ASN A 275 28.70 18.49 -19.30
CA ASN A 275 28.72 19.96 -19.30
C ASN A 275 27.69 20.55 -18.34
N ASN A 276 26.50 19.97 -18.30
CA ASN A 276 25.41 20.39 -17.41
C ASN A 276 25.48 19.77 -16.00
N LYS A 277 26.50 18.94 -15.73
CA LYS A 277 26.64 18.23 -14.44
C LYS A 277 25.43 17.36 -14.12
N ASP A 278 24.76 16.83 -15.16
CA ASP A 278 23.57 15.99 -15.03
C ASP A 278 23.97 14.52 -14.91
N THR A 279 24.08 14.06 -13.66
CA THR A 279 24.49 12.69 -13.33
C THR A 279 23.51 11.63 -13.85
N VAL A 280 22.23 11.99 -14.00
CA VAL A 280 21.20 11.09 -14.51
C VAL A 280 21.41 10.86 -16.01
N VAL A 281 21.63 11.92 -16.76
CA VAL A 281 21.92 11.81 -18.21
C VAL A 281 23.20 11.04 -18.44
N VAL A 282 24.30 11.38 -17.75
CA VAL A 282 25.57 10.65 -17.87
C VAL A 282 25.37 9.16 -17.59
N GLY A 283 24.62 8.79 -16.54
CA GLY A 283 24.32 7.41 -16.20
C GLY A 283 23.39 6.69 -17.18
N ASP A 284 22.41 7.40 -17.76
CA ASP A 284 21.46 6.81 -18.72
C ASP A 284 22.04 6.66 -20.13
N PHE A 285 23.02 7.50 -20.51
CA PHE A 285 23.69 7.46 -21.81
C PHE A 285 24.94 6.58 -21.81
N SER A 286 25.42 6.14 -20.65
CA SER A 286 26.58 5.27 -20.50
C SER A 286 26.26 3.93 -19.86
N ARG A 287 27.11 2.92 -20.11
CA ARG A 287 26.98 1.59 -19.49
C ARG A 287 28.36 0.93 -19.39
N GLY A 288 28.55 0.21 -18.31
CA GLY A 288 29.78 -0.58 -18.12
C GLY A 288 30.56 -0.15 -16.88
N LYS A 289 31.55 -0.97 -16.52
CA LYS A 289 32.38 -0.71 -15.33
C LYS A 289 33.31 0.48 -15.59
N GLU A 290 33.83 0.59 -16.82
CA GLU A 290 34.78 1.62 -17.24
C GLU A 290 34.13 3.03 -17.15
N MET A 291 32.84 3.13 -17.47
CA MET A 291 32.11 4.40 -17.43
C MET A 291 31.73 4.87 -16.03
N ARG A 292 31.92 4.05 -14.99
CA ARG A 292 31.60 4.46 -13.61
C ARG A 292 32.44 5.62 -13.13
N GLY A 293 33.72 5.64 -13.51
CA GLY A 293 34.64 6.73 -13.17
C GLY A 293 34.12 8.10 -13.61
N TYR A 294 33.57 8.18 -14.84
CA TYR A 294 32.95 9.41 -15.34
C TYR A 294 31.73 9.81 -14.52
N SER A 295 30.81 8.87 -14.27
CA SER A 295 29.60 9.14 -13.46
C SER A 295 29.95 9.59 -12.04
N ASP A 296 30.95 8.95 -11.42
CA ASP A 296 31.41 9.30 -10.07
C ASP A 296 32.06 10.69 -10.05
N SER A 297 32.90 11.02 -11.05
CA SER A 297 33.55 12.33 -11.17
C SER A 297 32.52 13.45 -11.34
N ILE A 298 31.55 13.27 -12.24
CA ILE A 298 30.47 14.27 -12.42
C ILE A 298 29.61 14.40 -11.17
N SER A 299 29.34 13.27 -10.45
CA SER A 299 28.62 13.32 -9.17
C SER A 299 29.38 14.13 -8.12
N GLN A 300 30.71 14.00 -8.04
CA GLN A 300 31.54 14.80 -7.15
C GLN A 300 31.47 16.28 -7.50
N ILE A 301 31.65 16.62 -8.79
CA ILE A 301 31.56 18.01 -9.27
C ILE A 301 30.17 18.59 -8.97
N TYR A 302 29.11 17.84 -9.19
CA TYR A 302 27.75 18.24 -8.83
C TYR A 302 27.61 18.56 -7.33
N VAL A 303 28.10 17.64 -6.47
CA VAL A 303 28.05 17.83 -5.01
C VAL A 303 28.85 19.06 -4.59
N ILE A 304 30.07 19.22 -5.09
CA ILE A 304 30.90 20.41 -4.80
C ILE A 304 30.20 21.67 -5.28
N SER A 305 29.60 21.65 -6.47
CA SER A 305 28.83 22.80 -6.99
C SER A 305 27.67 23.16 -6.07
N LYS A 306 26.94 22.18 -5.53
CA LYS A 306 25.86 22.39 -4.56
C LYS A 306 26.38 22.88 -3.20
N GLN A 307 27.52 22.39 -2.74
CA GLN A 307 28.15 22.89 -1.52
C GLN A 307 28.56 24.36 -1.67
N ARG A 308 29.14 24.75 -2.79
CA ARG A 308 29.47 26.14 -3.09
C ARG A 308 28.23 27.04 -3.02
N GLN A 309 27.12 26.62 -3.65
CA GLN A 309 25.86 27.33 -3.59
C GLN A 309 25.33 27.51 -2.16
N SER A 310 25.50 26.50 -1.31
CA SER A 310 24.97 26.51 0.05
C SER A 310 25.85 27.28 1.04
N TYR A 311 27.18 27.13 0.94
CA TYR A 311 28.13 27.70 1.91
C TYR A 311 28.70 29.05 1.52
N TYR A 312 28.98 29.25 0.22
CA TYR A 312 29.61 30.47 -0.27
C TYR A 312 28.63 31.43 -0.92
N GLN A 313 27.36 31.02 -1.06
CA GLN A 313 26.29 31.79 -1.72
C GLN A 313 26.67 32.21 -3.16
N ASP A 314 27.57 31.44 -3.79
CA ASP A 314 27.90 31.60 -5.20
C ASP A 314 26.95 30.73 -6.08
N GLN A 315 27.11 30.77 -7.39
CA GLN A 315 26.26 30.00 -8.31
C GLN A 315 26.77 28.58 -8.54
N GLY A 316 27.77 28.12 -7.81
CA GLY A 316 28.42 26.84 -7.99
C GLY A 316 29.37 26.84 -9.18
N PHE A 317 29.51 25.69 -9.87
CA PHE A 317 30.28 25.63 -11.11
C PHE A 317 29.39 26.03 -12.30
N GLN A 318 29.89 27.02 -13.07
CA GLN A 318 29.29 27.50 -14.31
C GLN A 318 30.09 26.98 -15.50
N THR A 319 29.48 26.98 -16.70
CA THR A 319 30.23 26.79 -17.94
C THR A 319 31.04 28.04 -18.25
N MET A 320 32.00 27.94 -19.20
CA MET A 320 32.76 29.10 -19.60
C MET A 320 31.90 30.20 -20.24
N GLU A 321 30.89 29.79 -21.01
CA GLU A 321 29.89 30.69 -21.61
C GLU A 321 29.12 31.47 -20.52
N GLU A 322 28.61 30.78 -19.49
CA GLU A 322 27.90 31.40 -18.38
C GLU A 322 28.81 32.40 -17.64
N TRP A 323 30.05 32.02 -17.36
CA TRP A 323 31.03 32.88 -16.69
C TRP A 323 31.31 34.17 -17.47
N LEU A 324 31.46 34.08 -18.79
CA LEU A 324 31.68 35.22 -19.68
C LEU A 324 30.49 36.21 -19.63
N PHE A 325 29.26 35.73 -19.63
CA PHE A 325 28.06 36.58 -19.53
C PHE A 325 27.94 37.29 -18.18
N TRP A 326 28.35 36.65 -17.10
CA TRP A 326 28.25 37.25 -15.76
C TRP A 326 29.44 38.11 -15.37
N SER A 327 30.58 38.00 -16.06
CA SER A 327 31.80 38.76 -15.80
C SER A 327 31.88 39.92 -16.75
N THR A 328 31.19 41.03 -16.43
CA THR A 328 31.07 42.21 -17.34
C THR A 328 32.11 43.31 -17.11
N THR A 329 32.64 43.37 -15.90
CA THR A 329 33.75 44.29 -15.53
C THR A 329 34.65 43.63 -14.49
N PRO A 330 35.90 44.07 -14.26
CA PRO A 330 36.75 43.51 -13.21
C PRO A 330 36.07 43.48 -11.83
N GLU A 331 35.28 44.48 -11.48
CA GLU A 331 34.55 44.57 -10.19
C GLU A 331 33.33 43.64 -10.16
N LYS A 332 32.79 43.30 -11.31
CA LYS A 332 31.67 42.40 -11.52
C LYS A 332 32.12 41.06 -12.09
N GLU A 333 33.35 40.65 -11.81
CA GLU A 333 33.79 39.29 -12.14
C GLU A 333 32.96 38.27 -11.37
N ALA A 334 32.45 37.25 -12.07
CA ALA A 334 31.74 36.16 -11.44
C ALA A 334 32.67 35.38 -10.51
N LYS A 335 32.38 35.40 -9.21
CA LYS A 335 33.15 34.68 -8.17
C LYS A 335 32.85 33.22 -8.11
N THR A 336 32.36 32.66 -9.19
CA THR A 336 31.97 31.26 -9.30
C THR A 336 33.11 30.41 -9.88
N GLY A 337 33.12 29.13 -9.56
CA GLY A 337 34.00 28.21 -10.25
C GLY A 337 33.54 27.95 -11.69
N ILE A 338 34.48 27.62 -12.55
CA ILE A 338 34.20 27.16 -13.93
C ILE A 338 34.41 25.66 -14.00
N TYR A 339 33.50 24.98 -14.66
CA TYR A 339 33.69 23.59 -15.10
C TYR A 339 32.80 23.34 -16.31
N GLY A 340 33.42 23.08 -17.46
CA GLY A 340 32.68 22.81 -18.68
C GLY A 340 33.55 22.46 -19.89
N ILE A 341 32.89 21.98 -20.91
CA ILE A 341 33.45 21.59 -22.19
C ILE A 341 33.19 22.72 -23.18
N THR A 342 34.24 23.12 -23.94
CA THR A 342 34.10 24.08 -25.03
C THR A 342 34.65 23.50 -26.33
N ASN A 343 34.10 23.95 -27.45
CA ASN A 343 34.52 23.59 -28.79
C ASN A 343 34.62 22.08 -29.07
N LEU A 344 33.56 21.34 -28.62
CA LEU A 344 33.47 19.91 -28.91
C LEU A 344 33.35 19.66 -30.40
N SER A 345 34.15 18.73 -30.91
CA SER A 345 33.97 18.12 -32.23
C SER A 345 33.92 16.61 -32.13
N ILE A 346 33.06 15.99 -32.93
CA ILE A 346 32.91 14.54 -33.00
C ILE A 346 33.18 14.12 -34.44
N ASP A 347 34.17 13.23 -34.64
CA ASP A 347 34.64 12.79 -35.96
C ASP A 347 35.08 13.96 -36.88
N GLY A 348 35.59 15.05 -36.28
CA GLY A 348 36.02 16.27 -36.95
C GLY A 348 34.90 17.27 -37.26
N GLU A 349 33.65 16.94 -36.98
CA GLU A 349 32.52 17.87 -37.14
C GLU A 349 32.26 18.58 -35.84
N PRO A 350 32.26 19.94 -35.80
CA PRO A 350 31.97 20.72 -34.60
C PRO A 350 30.51 20.51 -34.16
N THR A 351 30.30 20.45 -32.86
CA THR A 351 28.97 20.40 -32.27
C THR A 351 28.86 21.41 -31.13
N ASP A 352 27.73 22.04 -31.02
CA ASP A 352 27.42 23.05 -30.00
C ASP A 352 26.68 22.45 -28.76
N LEU A 353 26.70 21.12 -28.60
CA LEU A 353 25.99 20.39 -27.55
C LEU A 353 24.47 20.66 -27.56
N ASP A 354 23.86 20.89 -28.73
CA ASP A 354 22.45 21.17 -28.94
C ASP A 354 21.70 19.95 -29.49
N VAL A 355 21.93 18.80 -28.87
CA VAL A 355 21.28 17.58 -29.28
C VAL A 355 19.83 17.55 -28.74
N LYS A 356 18.89 17.31 -29.64
CA LYS A 356 17.48 17.11 -29.27
C LYS A 356 17.29 15.74 -28.61
N MET A 357 17.34 15.70 -27.29
CA MET A 357 17.10 14.50 -26.50
C MET A 357 15.62 14.27 -26.26
N TYR A 358 15.24 12.99 -26.20
CA TYR A 358 13.88 12.57 -25.84
C TYR A 358 13.81 12.19 -24.37
N LYS A 359 12.64 12.37 -23.76
CA LYS A 359 12.33 11.82 -22.44
C LYS A 359 11.69 10.43 -22.57
N ASN A 360 11.85 9.60 -21.57
CA ASN A 360 11.26 8.25 -21.59
C ASN A 360 9.72 8.28 -21.79
N LYS A 361 9.03 9.29 -21.27
CA LYS A 361 7.58 9.48 -21.45
C LYS A 361 7.17 9.70 -22.91
N ASP A 362 8.07 10.25 -23.73
CA ASP A 362 7.81 10.53 -25.15
C ASP A 362 7.83 9.25 -26.00
N LYS A 363 8.29 8.13 -25.40
CA LYS A 363 8.38 6.80 -26.03
C LYS A 363 8.99 6.83 -27.41
N PRO A 364 10.21 7.40 -27.59
CA PRO A 364 10.82 7.52 -28.89
C PRO A 364 10.98 6.15 -29.54
N LEU A 365 10.79 6.11 -30.86
CA LEU A 365 11.03 4.88 -31.61
C LEU A 365 12.53 4.61 -31.69
N PRO A 366 12.96 3.35 -31.55
CA PRO A 366 14.36 3.01 -31.71
C PRO A 366 14.77 3.20 -33.18
N ILE A 367 16.01 3.61 -33.39
CA ILE A 367 16.61 3.50 -34.74
C ILE A 367 16.96 2.04 -34.97
N THR A 368 16.64 1.54 -36.15
CA THR A 368 16.91 0.15 -36.53
C THR A 368 18.06 0.02 -37.54
N GLU A 369 18.47 1.15 -38.08
CA GLU A 369 19.54 1.25 -39.07
C GLU A 369 20.30 2.55 -38.88
N GLU A 370 21.63 2.53 -39.07
CA GLU A 370 22.49 3.70 -39.03
C GLU A 370 23.55 3.59 -40.13
N LYS A 371 23.71 4.63 -40.95
CA LYS A 371 24.63 4.67 -42.07
C LYS A 371 24.48 3.45 -43.04
N GLY A 372 23.25 2.99 -43.26
CA GLY A 372 22.96 1.84 -44.12
C GLY A 372 23.23 0.46 -43.47
N ILE A 373 23.55 0.43 -42.19
CA ILE A 373 23.85 -0.82 -41.46
C ILE A 373 22.70 -1.10 -40.50
N LYS A 374 22.11 -2.28 -40.59
CA LYS A 374 21.09 -2.76 -39.66
C LYS A 374 21.71 -2.94 -38.26
N LEU A 375 21.05 -2.36 -37.28
CA LEU A 375 21.51 -2.42 -35.90
C LEU A 375 21.01 -3.69 -35.20
N GLU A 376 21.96 -4.42 -34.61
CA GLU A 376 21.71 -5.62 -33.82
C GLU A 376 22.27 -5.42 -32.41
N LYS A 377 21.77 -6.21 -31.45
CA LYS A 377 22.32 -6.19 -30.10
C LYS A 377 23.82 -6.52 -30.11
N GLY A 378 24.62 -5.57 -29.65
CA GLY A 378 26.07 -5.69 -29.61
C GLY A 378 26.79 -5.00 -30.78
N SER A 379 26.08 -4.38 -31.74
CA SER A 379 26.69 -3.50 -32.74
C SER A 379 27.49 -2.41 -32.02
N LYS A 380 28.69 -2.13 -32.57
CA LYS A 380 29.60 -1.14 -32.01
C LYS A 380 29.79 0.02 -32.98
N SER A 381 29.93 1.23 -32.47
CA SER A 381 30.34 2.43 -33.18
C SER A 381 31.49 3.06 -32.42
N ILE A 382 32.51 3.55 -33.13
CA ILE A 382 33.68 4.20 -32.56
C ILE A 382 33.73 5.62 -33.11
N HIS A 383 33.86 6.60 -32.21
CA HIS A 383 33.90 8.01 -32.54
C HIS A 383 35.09 8.66 -31.86
N ARG A 384 35.68 9.64 -32.54
CA ARG A 384 36.73 10.48 -31.99
C ARG A 384 36.16 11.82 -31.59
N ALA A 385 36.27 12.17 -30.29
CA ALA A 385 35.87 13.44 -29.75
C ALA A 385 37.09 14.28 -29.39
N GLN A 386 37.02 15.57 -29.67
CA GLN A 386 38.06 16.53 -29.32
C GLN A 386 37.40 17.78 -28.73
N TYR A 387 37.92 18.26 -27.61
CA TYR A 387 37.35 19.44 -26.92
C TYR A 387 38.37 20.06 -25.96
N TYR A 388 38.03 21.23 -25.43
CA TYR A 388 38.74 21.83 -24.31
C TYR A 388 37.90 21.66 -23.02
N LEU A 389 38.54 21.11 -21.98
CA LEU A 389 38.00 21.11 -20.65
C LEU A 389 38.50 22.34 -19.91
N VAL A 390 37.60 23.26 -19.60
CA VAL A 390 37.88 24.48 -18.85
C VAL A 390 37.41 24.33 -17.43
N TYR A 391 38.29 24.54 -16.46
CA TYR A 391 37.94 24.41 -15.04
C TYR A 391 38.76 25.38 -14.19
N THR A 392 38.30 25.61 -12.99
CA THR A 392 38.99 26.48 -12.01
C THR A 392 39.43 25.70 -10.79
N GLU A 393 40.58 26.07 -10.26
CA GLU A 393 41.10 25.52 -9.01
C GLU A 393 41.59 26.64 -8.08
N GLY A 394 41.76 26.31 -6.80
CA GLY A 394 42.29 27.20 -5.78
C GLY A 394 41.29 28.27 -5.29
N GLU A 395 41.72 29.05 -4.30
CA GLU A 395 40.89 30.09 -3.63
C GLU A 395 40.54 31.27 -4.56
N HIS A 396 41.37 31.51 -5.57
CA HIS A 396 41.21 32.61 -6.52
C HIS A 396 40.49 32.24 -7.81
N ASN A 397 39.96 31.03 -7.89
CA ASN A 397 39.34 30.46 -9.09
C ASN A 397 40.25 30.67 -10.33
N ASP A 398 41.50 30.25 -10.22
CA ASP A 398 42.42 30.27 -11.36
C ASP A 398 41.98 29.35 -12.48
N ILE A 399 42.00 29.81 -13.73
CA ILE A 399 41.49 29.10 -14.88
C ILE A 399 42.56 28.15 -15.38
N PHE A 400 42.20 26.89 -15.52
CA PHE A 400 42.99 25.86 -16.13
C PHE A 400 42.26 25.28 -17.37
N VAL A 401 43.03 24.92 -18.38
CA VAL A 401 42.49 24.39 -19.62
C VAL A 401 43.28 23.16 -20.01
N LYS A 402 42.58 22.10 -20.34
CA LYS A 402 43.14 20.91 -20.97
C LYS A 402 42.53 20.73 -22.34
N TYR A 403 43.36 20.41 -23.33
CA TYR A 403 42.88 19.88 -24.60
C TYR A 403 42.73 18.37 -24.45
N ILE A 404 41.56 17.87 -24.78
CA ILE A 404 41.19 16.47 -24.61
C ILE A 404 40.89 15.86 -25.95
N GLU A 405 41.51 14.70 -26.21
CA GLU A 405 41.21 13.84 -27.34
C GLU A 405 40.73 12.49 -26.80
N GLU A 406 39.54 12.09 -27.21
CA GLU A 406 38.91 10.85 -26.73
C GLU A 406 38.50 9.96 -27.89
N THR A 407 38.74 8.64 -27.74
CA THR A 407 38.19 7.62 -28.60
C THR A 407 37.06 6.91 -27.84
N ALA A 408 35.83 7.23 -28.18
CA ALA A 408 34.65 6.71 -27.53
C ALA A 408 34.10 5.50 -28.29
N THR A 409 33.88 4.39 -27.56
CA THR A 409 33.20 3.18 -28.08
C THR A 409 31.78 3.14 -27.58
N LEU A 410 30.83 3.10 -28.51
CA LEU A 410 29.42 2.93 -28.21
C LEU A 410 28.95 1.52 -28.57
N THR A 411 28.05 0.99 -27.77
CA THR A 411 27.43 -0.33 -27.99
C THR A 411 25.91 -0.21 -28.02
N TYR A 412 25.29 -0.79 -29.07
CA TYR A 412 23.86 -0.85 -29.25
C TYR A 412 23.26 -1.99 -28.40
N LYS A 413 22.35 -1.66 -27.46
CA LYS A 413 21.70 -2.62 -26.57
C LYS A 413 20.37 -2.07 -26.12
N ASN A 414 19.35 -2.93 -25.99
CA ASN A 414 18.00 -2.55 -25.56
C ASN A 414 17.41 -1.41 -26.42
N ASP A 415 17.58 -1.54 -27.74
CA ASP A 415 17.06 -0.61 -28.76
C ASP A 415 17.59 0.83 -28.65
N ARG A 416 18.81 0.99 -28.13
CA ARG A 416 19.51 2.29 -28.01
C ARG A 416 21.00 2.14 -27.87
N TRP A 417 21.72 3.21 -28.18
CA TRP A 417 23.16 3.32 -28.01
C TRP A 417 23.55 3.67 -26.57
N PHE A 418 24.68 3.17 -26.12
CA PHE A 418 25.33 3.52 -24.86
C PHE A 418 26.81 3.73 -25.08
N VAL A 419 27.38 4.76 -24.49
CA VAL A 419 28.85 4.90 -24.35
C VAL A 419 29.30 3.82 -23.36
N THR A 420 30.21 2.96 -23.82
CA THR A 420 30.65 1.78 -23.06
C THR A 420 32.12 1.81 -22.67
N ASP A 421 32.91 2.61 -23.39
CA ASP A 421 34.33 2.78 -23.16
C ASP A 421 34.82 4.10 -23.74
N ILE A 422 35.77 4.76 -23.08
CA ILE A 422 36.44 5.97 -23.56
C ILE A 422 37.91 5.86 -23.22
N ASP A 423 38.75 5.98 -24.23
CA ASP A 423 40.19 6.14 -24.11
C ASP A 423 40.53 7.62 -24.28
N THR A 424 41.24 8.20 -23.31
CA THR A 424 41.44 9.65 -23.19
C THR A 424 42.91 10.01 -23.21
N GLU A 425 43.26 10.96 -24.08
CA GLU A 425 44.54 11.66 -24.07
C GLU A 425 44.34 13.12 -23.63
N GLU A 426 45.08 13.55 -22.61
CA GLU A 426 44.97 14.90 -22.06
C GLU A 426 46.25 15.71 -22.30
N THR A 427 46.10 16.91 -22.81
CA THR A 427 47.22 17.87 -22.98
C THR A 427 46.92 19.15 -22.24
N PRO A 428 47.55 19.44 -21.08
CA PRO A 428 47.34 20.67 -20.34
C PRO A 428 47.91 21.87 -21.13
N LEU A 429 47.10 22.93 -21.23
CA LEU A 429 47.52 24.18 -21.82
C LEU A 429 48.09 25.14 -20.74
N ARG A 430 49.20 25.78 -21.07
CA ARG A 430 49.77 26.82 -20.16
C ARG A 430 49.00 28.10 -20.33
N ILE A 431 48.08 28.39 -19.43
CA ILE A 431 47.24 29.60 -19.40
C ILE A 431 47.68 30.46 -18.23
N ASN A 432 47.90 31.76 -18.48
CA ASN A 432 48.01 32.75 -17.43
C ASN A 432 46.59 33.32 -17.16
N SER A 433 45.99 32.88 -16.09
CA SER A 433 44.58 33.20 -15.73
C SER A 433 44.40 34.74 -15.59
N GLN A 434 45.34 35.45 -14.95
CA GLN A 434 45.25 36.85 -14.73
C GLN A 434 45.39 37.65 -16.06
N GLU A 435 46.31 37.26 -16.90
CA GLU A 435 46.50 37.85 -18.23
C GLU A 435 45.27 37.67 -19.11
N PHE A 436 44.67 36.47 -19.11
CA PHE A 436 43.42 36.21 -19.82
C PHE A 436 42.28 37.10 -19.32
N LYS A 437 42.08 37.16 -18.02
CA LYS A 437 41.04 38.02 -17.42
C LYS A 437 41.21 39.48 -17.81
N GLN A 438 42.43 40.01 -17.75
CA GLN A 438 42.73 41.38 -18.16
C GLN A 438 42.43 41.57 -19.66
N ASP A 439 42.92 40.72 -20.54
CA ASP A 439 42.64 40.79 -21.97
C ASP A 439 41.10 40.73 -22.26
N TYR A 440 40.38 39.94 -21.51
CA TYR A 440 38.92 39.85 -21.66
C TYR A 440 38.21 41.14 -21.30
N PHE A 441 38.52 41.74 -20.15
CA PHE A 441 37.91 43.02 -19.73
C PHE A 441 38.34 44.17 -20.65
N ASP A 442 39.58 44.22 -21.06
CA ASP A 442 40.06 45.21 -22.03
C ASP A 442 39.33 45.12 -23.37
N MET A 443 39.07 43.90 -23.83
CA MET A 443 38.35 43.66 -25.08
C MET A 443 36.87 44.03 -24.97
N LEU A 444 36.24 43.75 -23.82
CA LEU A 444 34.86 44.17 -23.57
C LEU A 444 34.75 45.69 -23.64
N GLN A 445 35.65 46.41 -22.99
CA GLN A 445 35.66 47.87 -22.99
C GLN A 445 35.84 48.44 -24.42
N LYS A 446 36.69 47.83 -25.24
CA LYS A 446 36.91 48.22 -26.64
C LYS A 446 35.71 47.91 -27.56
N ASN A 447 34.80 47.02 -27.21
CA ASN A 447 33.67 46.58 -28.03
C ASN A 447 32.33 46.96 -27.44
N ASP A 448 32.25 48.08 -26.73
CA ASP A 448 31.00 48.59 -26.11
C ASP A 448 30.28 47.52 -25.27
N THR A 449 31.06 46.72 -24.53
CA THR A 449 30.60 45.65 -23.66
C THR A 449 29.88 44.49 -24.41
N ASN A 450 30.05 44.37 -25.73
CA ASN A 450 29.47 43.24 -26.47
C ASN A 450 30.27 41.97 -26.22
N ILE A 451 29.72 41.09 -25.37
CA ILE A 451 30.37 39.87 -24.88
C ILE A 451 30.69 38.90 -26.04
N ILE A 452 29.73 38.65 -26.92
CA ILE A 452 29.84 37.67 -28.01
C ILE A 452 30.95 38.11 -28.99
N ASN A 453 30.95 39.38 -29.42
CA ASN A 453 31.94 39.88 -30.32
C ASN A 453 33.33 39.98 -29.68
N SER A 454 33.41 40.29 -28.41
CA SER A 454 34.69 40.34 -27.67
C SER A 454 35.28 38.95 -27.52
N THR A 455 34.46 37.94 -27.19
CA THR A 455 34.87 36.54 -27.09
C THR A 455 35.37 36.02 -28.45
N GLU A 456 34.64 36.29 -29.53
CA GLU A 456 35.04 35.87 -30.88
C GLU A 456 36.41 36.46 -31.31
N LYS A 457 36.69 37.71 -31.03
CA LYS A 457 37.99 38.33 -31.30
C LYS A 457 39.12 37.75 -30.47
N LEU A 458 38.85 37.39 -29.22
CA LEU A 458 39.83 36.78 -28.32
C LEU A 458 40.19 35.33 -28.70
N ARG A 459 39.32 34.63 -29.40
CA ARG A 459 39.56 33.25 -29.82
C ARG A 459 40.84 33.08 -30.65
N PHE A 460 41.28 34.07 -31.35
CA PHE A 460 42.57 34.02 -32.06
C PHE A 460 43.76 33.81 -31.09
N ARG A 461 43.70 34.37 -29.89
CA ARG A 461 44.72 34.22 -28.85
C ARG A 461 44.43 33.03 -27.92
N TYR A 462 43.14 32.84 -27.65
CA TYR A 462 42.62 31.84 -26.73
C TYR A 462 41.64 30.89 -27.44
N PRO A 463 42.15 29.91 -28.24
CA PRO A 463 41.31 29.05 -29.11
C PRO A 463 40.32 28.16 -28.30
N TRP A 464 40.54 28.01 -27.00
CA TRP A 464 39.67 27.29 -26.10
C TRP A 464 38.39 28.07 -25.68
N LEU A 465 38.29 29.35 -26.04
CA LEU A 465 37.06 30.13 -25.79
C LEU A 465 35.92 29.60 -26.66
N PRO A 466 34.68 29.65 -26.13
CA PRO A 466 33.50 29.19 -26.83
C PRO A 466 33.30 29.82 -28.20
N THR A 467 32.69 29.08 -29.13
CA THR A 467 32.30 29.61 -30.43
C THR A 467 31.26 30.71 -30.33
N LYS A 468 31.16 31.53 -31.36
CA LYS A 468 30.07 32.51 -31.46
C LYS A 468 28.70 31.87 -31.38
N GLN A 469 28.52 30.72 -31.99
CA GLN A 469 27.27 29.96 -32.00
C GLN A 469 26.91 29.46 -30.58
N SER A 470 27.87 28.85 -29.88
CA SER A 470 27.73 28.42 -28.49
C SER A 470 27.32 29.59 -27.57
N MET A 471 27.97 30.74 -27.74
CA MET A 471 27.64 31.97 -27.00
C MET A 471 26.21 32.46 -27.26
N ILE A 472 25.73 32.41 -28.51
CA ILE A 472 24.34 32.78 -28.85
C ILE A 472 23.35 31.81 -28.21
N GLN A 473 23.60 30.54 -28.23
CA GLN A 473 22.75 29.53 -27.63
C GLN A 473 22.66 29.73 -26.11
N GLU A 474 23.81 29.93 -25.47
CA GLU A 474 23.84 30.20 -24.04
C GLU A 474 23.14 31.52 -23.67
N GLN A 475 23.28 32.58 -24.46
CA GLN A 475 22.51 33.79 -24.28
C GLN A 475 21.00 33.53 -24.29
N ASN A 476 20.51 32.77 -25.29
CA ASN A 476 19.10 32.42 -25.40
C ASN A 476 18.62 31.62 -24.17
N ARG A 477 19.45 30.65 -23.74
CA ARG A 477 19.18 29.83 -22.56
C ARG A 477 19.09 30.67 -21.28
N LEU A 478 19.99 31.62 -21.11
CA LEU A 478 20.00 32.53 -19.95
C LEU A 478 18.80 33.49 -19.96
N VAL A 479 18.44 34.02 -21.12
CA VAL A 479 17.23 34.86 -21.28
C VAL A 479 15.96 34.10 -20.91
N GLU A 480 15.82 32.85 -21.35
CA GLU A 480 14.70 31.99 -21.02
C GLU A 480 14.67 31.65 -19.51
N LYS A 481 15.82 31.22 -18.96
CA LYS A 481 15.97 30.81 -17.56
C LYS A 481 15.65 31.92 -16.56
N TYR A 482 16.08 33.16 -16.85
CA TYR A 482 15.91 34.28 -15.95
C TYR A 482 14.74 35.17 -16.35
N ASN A 483 13.98 34.81 -17.39
CA ASN A 483 12.84 35.59 -17.90
C ASN A 483 13.18 37.08 -18.03
N ASP A 484 14.29 37.37 -18.75
CA ASP A 484 14.89 38.72 -18.85
C ASP A 484 14.04 39.67 -19.73
N PRO A 485 12.99 40.33 -19.18
CA PRO A 485 12.09 41.20 -19.95
C PRO A 485 12.76 42.51 -20.33
N TYR A 486 13.88 42.85 -19.70
CA TYR A 486 14.59 44.14 -19.89
C TYR A 486 15.82 44.02 -20.76
N GLY A 487 16.18 42.83 -21.20
CA GLY A 487 17.29 42.62 -22.11
C GLY A 487 18.68 42.89 -21.52
N PHE A 488 18.88 42.68 -20.22
CA PHE A 488 20.20 42.79 -19.57
C PHE A 488 21.20 41.78 -20.09
N LEU A 489 20.72 40.68 -20.70
CA LEU A 489 21.54 39.63 -21.26
C LEU A 489 21.62 39.68 -22.81
N LYS A 490 21.10 40.72 -23.44
CA LYS A 490 21.11 40.91 -24.89
C LYS A 490 22.30 41.74 -25.36
#